data_c611ff13d6f0100e80da264e722e55f2
#
_entry.id   c611ff13d6f0100e80da264e722e55f2
#
_cell.length_a   1.000
_cell.length_b   1.000
_cell.length_c   1.000
_cell.angle_alpha   90.00
_cell.angle_beta   90.00
_cell.angle_gamma   90.00
#
_symmetry.space_group_name_H-M   'P 1'
#
loop_
_entity.id
_entity.type
_entity.pdbx_description
1 polymer ?
#
loop_
_entity_poly.entity_id
_entity_poly.type
_entity_poly.pdbx_seq_one_letter_code
_entity_poly.pdbx_strand_id
1 'polypeptide(L)'
;MKLEIGYQPTFEIRRIQFPLDIKGSCSILYLSDFHLNRFGAKLVARVLACVQELDPDIILLGGDYVDTRAGFKHFRVFLEAIASRRHVFAIAGNHDFFFGIQKIKKLMANCKVCFLENSADIIDLQGFKVQISSIHALNETNEADLNILCLHQPISLKAGKHPYQLIFAGHLHGSQFVFWQTPQGLYPGRWFYTWNRLQDWRDHCLYIISKGLGDTLPIRYNCRKDLIFVRVVPVQHKEVG
;
A
#
# COMPACT_ATOMS: atom_id res chain seq x y z
N MET A 1 -12.23 -5.86 -23.07
CA MET A 1 -10.81 -6.24 -22.96
C MET A 1 -9.97 -5.01 -23.18
N LYS A 2 -9.01 -4.73 -22.30
CA LYS A 2 -8.18 -3.52 -22.35
C LYS A 2 -6.71 -3.90 -22.32
N LEU A 3 -5.99 -3.56 -23.38
CA LEU A 3 -4.54 -3.66 -23.48
C LEU A 3 -3.95 -2.26 -23.24
N GLU A 4 -3.03 -2.15 -22.29
CA GLU A 4 -2.26 -0.94 -22.02
C GLU A 4 -0.80 -1.19 -22.39
N ILE A 5 -0.24 -0.35 -23.27
CA ILE A 5 1.16 -0.42 -23.72
C ILE A 5 1.84 0.90 -23.35
N GLY A 6 3.10 0.81 -22.92
CA GLY A 6 3.88 1.94 -22.44
C GLY A 6 3.57 2.31 -20.98
N TYR A 7 4.33 3.27 -20.45
CA TYR A 7 4.20 3.73 -19.06
C TYR A 7 3.01 4.69 -18.92
N GLN A 8 1.80 4.13 -18.89
CA GLN A 8 0.58 4.92 -18.76
C GLN A 8 0.41 5.41 -17.31
N PRO A 9 0.06 6.69 -17.08
CA PRO A 9 -0.16 7.23 -15.74
C PRO A 9 -1.55 6.90 -15.18
N THR A 10 -2.30 6.00 -15.84
CA THR A 10 -3.67 5.66 -15.47
C THR A 10 -3.70 4.57 -14.41
N PHE A 11 -4.51 4.77 -13.38
CA PHE A 11 -4.81 3.79 -12.33
C PHE A 11 -6.26 3.95 -11.86
N GLU A 12 -6.75 3.00 -11.10
CA GLU A 12 -8.03 3.07 -10.39
C GLU A 12 -7.81 3.34 -8.90
N ILE A 13 -8.81 3.91 -8.24
CA ILE A 13 -8.84 4.04 -6.79
C ILE A 13 -9.73 2.92 -6.26
N ARG A 14 -9.14 1.94 -5.59
CA ARG A 14 -9.91 0.91 -4.88
C ARG A 14 -10.29 1.43 -3.51
N ARG A 15 -11.58 1.78 -3.36
CA ARG A 15 -12.16 2.25 -2.09
C ARG A 15 -12.71 1.07 -1.32
N ILE A 16 -12.28 0.92 -0.07
CA ILE A 16 -12.68 -0.15 0.83
C ILE A 16 -13.18 0.48 2.13
N GLN A 17 -14.36 0.07 2.57
CA GLN A 17 -14.81 0.33 3.94
C GLN A 17 -14.47 -0.87 4.80
N PHE A 18 -13.81 -0.64 5.92
CA PHE A 18 -13.41 -1.65 6.88
C PHE A 18 -14.11 -1.37 8.21
N PRO A 19 -15.21 -2.08 8.50
CA PRO A 19 -15.89 -1.95 9.79
C PRO A 19 -15.07 -2.64 10.89
N LEU A 20 -14.85 -1.96 12.00
CA LEU A 20 -14.13 -2.47 13.16
C LEU A 20 -14.86 -2.02 14.43
N ASP A 21 -14.85 -2.86 15.45
CA ASP A 21 -15.45 -2.52 16.74
C ASP A 21 -14.52 -1.61 17.54
N ILE A 22 -14.60 -0.33 17.23
CA ILE A 22 -13.73 0.73 17.75
C ILE A 22 -14.52 2.02 17.92
N LYS A 23 -14.02 2.94 18.74
CA LYS A 23 -14.64 4.25 18.96
C LYS A 23 -14.21 5.33 17.97
N GLY A 24 -13.12 5.09 17.24
CA GLY A 24 -12.56 6.04 16.28
C GLY A 24 -12.79 5.66 14.83
N SER A 25 -12.32 6.52 13.93
CA SER A 25 -12.27 6.24 12.48
C SER A 25 -10.99 6.82 11.91
N CYS A 26 -10.48 6.23 10.85
CA CYS A 26 -9.36 6.80 10.10
C CYS A 26 -9.43 6.40 8.62
N SER A 27 -8.71 7.16 7.81
CA SER A 27 -8.54 6.91 6.39
C SER A 27 -7.07 6.60 6.08
N ILE A 28 -6.84 5.55 5.31
CA ILE A 28 -5.51 5.04 4.97
C ILE A 28 -5.37 5.02 3.46
N LEU A 29 -4.31 5.62 2.94
CA LEU A 29 -3.93 5.55 1.54
C LEU A 29 -2.69 4.67 1.40
N TYR A 30 -2.81 3.54 0.72
CA TYR A 30 -1.69 2.65 0.43
C TYR A 30 -1.25 2.81 -1.03
N LEU A 31 0.04 3.09 -1.20
CA LEU A 31 0.72 3.33 -2.47
C LEU A 31 1.93 2.40 -2.58
N SER A 32 1.97 1.55 -3.58
CA SER A 32 3.05 0.57 -3.76
C SER A 32 3.50 0.47 -5.20
N ASP A 33 4.71 -0.03 -5.40
CA ASP A 33 5.24 -0.42 -6.70
C ASP A 33 5.16 0.73 -7.72
N PHE A 34 5.77 1.87 -7.40
CA PHE A 34 5.79 3.04 -8.29
C PHE A 34 6.65 2.82 -9.53
N HIS A 35 7.78 2.08 -9.40
CA HIS A 35 8.74 1.81 -10.46
C HIS A 35 9.07 3.05 -11.31
N LEU A 36 9.36 4.17 -10.61
CA LEU A 36 9.58 5.45 -11.26
C LEU A 36 10.82 5.41 -12.15
N ASN A 37 10.61 5.81 -13.38
CA ASN A 37 11.62 5.96 -14.42
C ASN A 37 11.54 7.37 -15.03
N ARG A 38 12.17 7.61 -16.18
CA ARG A 38 12.16 8.92 -16.85
C ARG A 38 10.77 9.44 -17.22
N PHE A 39 9.76 8.56 -17.30
CA PHE A 39 8.38 8.91 -17.65
C PHE A 39 7.47 9.13 -16.43
N GLY A 40 7.99 9.04 -15.21
CA GLY A 40 7.21 9.06 -13.97
C GLY A 40 6.49 10.37 -13.64
N ALA A 41 6.81 11.49 -14.30
CA ALA A 41 6.26 12.80 -13.95
C ALA A 41 4.73 12.86 -13.96
N LYS A 42 4.07 12.33 -15.00
CA LYS A 42 2.60 12.32 -15.10
C LYS A 42 1.95 11.41 -14.07
N LEU A 43 2.58 10.28 -13.74
CA LEU A 43 2.10 9.37 -12.69
C LEU A 43 2.14 10.09 -11.33
N VAL A 44 3.28 10.69 -10.99
CA VAL A 44 3.45 11.44 -9.73
C VAL A 44 2.42 12.56 -9.61
N ALA A 45 2.23 13.37 -10.64
CA ALA A 45 1.24 14.44 -10.63
C ALA A 45 -0.18 13.92 -10.37
N ARG A 46 -0.58 12.79 -10.97
CA ARG A 46 -1.91 12.20 -10.74
C ARG A 46 -2.05 11.60 -9.34
N VAL A 47 -1.01 10.93 -8.84
CA VAL A 47 -1.02 10.40 -7.46
C VAL A 47 -1.15 11.54 -6.47
N LEU A 48 -0.40 12.64 -6.64
CA LEU A 48 -0.50 13.83 -5.78
C LEU A 48 -1.89 14.46 -5.81
N ALA A 49 -2.52 14.56 -6.97
CA ALA A 49 -3.91 15.03 -7.07
C ALA A 49 -4.87 14.13 -6.27
N CYS A 50 -4.70 12.80 -6.32
CA CYS A 50 -5.48 11.88 -5.50
C CYS A 50 -5.18 12.01 -4.00
N VAL A 51 -3.92 12.21 -3.60
CA VAL A 51 -3.55 12.47 -2.19
C VAL A 51 -4.25 13.73 -1.67
N GLN A 52 -4.33 14.77 -2.50
CA GLN A 52 -5.01 16.01 -2.13
C GLN A 52 -6.53 15.84 -2.07
N GLU A 53 -7.14 15.16 -3.03
CA GLU A 53 -8.59 14.91 -3.09
C GLU A 53 -9.08 14.02 -1.94
N LEU A 54 -8.34 12.93 -1.67
CA LEU A 54 -8.73 11.93 -0.67
C LEU A 54 -8.42 12.36 0.76
N ASP A 55 -7.45 13.24 0.93
CA ASP A 55 -6.97 13.79 2.21
C ASP A 55 -6.83 12.74 3.33
N PRO A 56 -5.98 11.70 3.13
CA PRO A 56 -5.89 10.59 4.06
C PRO A 56 -5.23 10.99 5.38
N ASP A 57 -5.67 10.37 6.49
CA ASP A 57 -5.03 10.51 7.80
C ASP A 57 -3.65 9.83 7.82
N ILE A 58 -3.52 8.70 7.12
CA ILE A 58 -2.31 7.89 7.06
C ILE A 58 -1.96 7.60 5.59
N ILE A 59 -0.68 7.77 5.24
CA ILE A 59 -0.14 7.32 3.95
C ILE A 59 0.87 6.20 4.20
N LEU A 60 0.65 5.05 3.57
CA LEU A 60 1.55 3.89 3.61
C LEU A 60 2.22 3.72 2.24
N LEU A 61 3.55 3.69 2.22
CA LEU A 61 4.37 3.50 1.04
C LEU A 61 4.95 2.08 1.05
N GLY A 62 4.49 1.23 0.11
CA GLY A 62 4.69 -0.22 0.11
C GLY A 62 5.96 -0.74 -0.59
N GLY A 63 6.91 0.12 -0.92
CA GLY A 63 8.17 -0.26 -1.58
C GLY A 63 8.15 -0.16 -3.11
N ASP A 64 9.30 -0.48 -3.71
CA ASP A 64 9.58 -0.44 -5.15
C ASP A 64 9.32 0.94 -5.77
N TYR A 65 10.06 1.95 -5.26
CA TYR A 65 9.83 3.35 -5.60
C TYR A 65 10.43 3.76 -6.94
N VAL A 66 11.65 3.29 -7.25
CA VAL A 66 12.41 3.74 -8.41
C VAL A 66 13.08 2.58 -9.15
N ASP A 67 13.07 2.63 -10.48
CA ASP A 67 13.75 1.66 -11.35
C ASP A 67 14.92 2.26 -12.13
N THR A 68 15.14 3.57 -12.05
CA THR A 68 16.23 4.24 -12.78
C THR A 68 16.73 5.45 -12.01
N ARG A 69 17.95 5.92 -12.35
CA ARG A 69 18.47 7.18 -11.80
C ARG A 69 17.55 8.37 -12.07
N ALA A 70 16.90 8.41 -13.23
CA ALA A 70 15.95 9.46 -13.59
C ALA A 70 14.69 9.44 -12.70
N GLY A 71 14.27 8.26 -12.23
CA GLY A 71 13.13 8.09 -11.33
C GLY A 71 13.29 8.80 -10.00
N PHE A 72 14.52 8.92 -9.48
CA PHE A 72 14.79 9.63 -8.23
C PHE A 72 14.33 11.10 -8.23
N LYS A 73 14.39 11.77 -9.38
CA LYS A 73 13.89 13.16 -9.51
C LYS A 73 12.38 13.18 -9.23
N HIS A 74 11.64 12.28 -9.81
CA HIS A 74 10.19 12.21 -9.66
C HIS A 74 9.79 11.75 -8.26
N PHE A 75 10.55 10.80 -7.69
CA PHE A 75 10.34 10.36 -6.32
C PHE A 75 10.57 11.49 -5.31
N ARG A 76 11.61 12.30 -5.51
CA ARG A 76 11.85 13.49 -4.68
C ARG A 76 10.66 14.46 -4.74
N VAL A 77 10.19 14.81 -5.95
CA VAL A 77 9.02 15.69 -6.13
C VAL A 77 7.80 15.15 -5.38
N PHE A 78 7.58 13.83 -5.45
CA PHE A 78 6.50 13.19 -4.71
C PHE A 78 6.66 13.36 -3.20
N LEU A 79 7.84 13.02 -2.64
CA LEU A 79 8.09 13.11 -1.20
C LEU A 79 8.00 14.56 -0.68
N GLU A 80 8.57 15.53 -1.39
CA GLU A 80 8.51 16.94 -1.03
C GLU A 80 7.04 17.44 -0.98
N ALA A 81 6.22 17.02 -1.91
CA ALA A 81 4.80 17.40 -1.95
C ALA A 81 3.97 16.81 -0.80
N ILE A 82 4.35 15.64 -0.28
CA ILE A 82 3.66 15.01 0.87
C ILE A 82 4.33 15.28 2.22
N ALA A 83 5.44 16.03 2.25
CA ALA A 83 6.24 16.30 3.46
C ALA A 83 5.48 17.03 4.58
N SER A 84 4.40 17.73 4.25
CA SER A 84 3.51 18.38 5.22
C SER A 84 2.51 17.42 5.88
N ARG A 85 2.35 16.20 5.37
CA ARG A 85 1.46 15.18 5.94
C ARG A 85 2.09 14.61 7.21
N ARG A 86 1.28 14.44 8.26
CA ARG A 86 1.79 14.06 9.60
C ARG A 86 2.20 12.59 9.68
N HIS A 87 1.42 11.69 9.06
CA HIS A 87 1.56 10.24 9.24
C HIS A 87 1.85 9.58 7.90
N VAL A 88 3.13 9.60 7.52
CA VAL A 88 3.62 8.94 6.31
C VAL A 88 4.65 7.89 6.71
N PHE A 89 4.33 6.63 6.41
CA PHE A 89 5.16 5.46 6.72
C PHE A 89 5.60 4.78 5.43
N ALA A 90 6.79 4.20 5.45
CA ALA A 90 7.37 3.54 4.30
C ALA A 90 8.12 2.27 4.68
N ILE A 91 8.08 1.29 3.80
CA ILE A 91 8.92 0.09 3.85
C ILE A 91 9.74 -0.03 2.57
N ALA A 92 10.77 -0.88 2.55
CA ALA A 92 11.49 -1.19 1.32
C ALA A 92 10.77 -2.25 0.49
N GLY A 93 10.87 -2.12 -0.85
CA GLY A 93 10.66 -3.21 -1.79
C GLY A 93 11.98 -3.81 -2.27
N ASN A 94 11.92 -4.88 -3.05
CA ASN A 94 13.13 -5.55 -3.52
C ASN A 94 13.92 -4.70 -4.55
N HIS A 95 13.26 -3.94 -5.41
CA HIS A 95 13.93 -3.02 -6.35
C HIS A 95 14.70 -1.91 -5.64
N ASP A 96 14.23 -1.46 -4.49
CA ASP A 96 14.87 -0.38 -3.73
C ASP A 96 16.29 -0.74 -3.30
N PHE A 97 16.56 -2.02 -3.03
CA PHE A 97 17.92 -2.50 -2.72
C PHE A 97 18.85 -2.45 -3.95
N PHE A 98 18.32 -2.73 -5.15
CA PHE A 98 19.10 -2.66 -6.39
C PHE A 98 19.43 -1.23 -6.80
N PHE A 99 18.48 -0.31 -6.62
CA PHE A 99 18.60 1.06 -7.10
C PHE A 99 19.15 2.05 -6.06
N GLY A 100 19.35 1.63 -4.83
CA GLY A 100 20.06 2.38 -3.80
C GLY A 100 19.20 2.75 -2.60
N ILE A 101 18.92 1.77 -1.75
CA ILE A 101 18.11 1.91 -0.54
C ILE A 101 18.58 3.04 0.38
N GLN A 102 19.90 3.27 0.52
CA GLN A 102 20.42 4.34 1.36
C GLN A 102 20.03 5.73 0.85
N LYS A 103 20.02 5.90 -0.47
CA LYS A 103 19.57 7.16 -1.10
C LYS A 103 18.08 7.38 -0.91
N ILE A 104 17.28 6.30 -1.02
CA ILE A 104 15.84 6.33 -0.78
C ILE A 104 15.56 6.72 0.67
N LYS A 105 16.18 6.06 1.65
CA LYS A 105 16.05 6.37 3.08
C LYS A 105 16.43 7.84 3.38
N LYS A 106 17.54 8.33 2.80
CA LYS A 106 17.97 9.72 2.97
C LYS A 106 16.94 10.71 2.43
N LEU A 107 16.35 10.44 1.25
CA LEU A 107 15.29 11.29 0.70
C LEU A 107 14.05 11.30 1.59
N MET A 108 13.63 10.13 2.08
CA MET A 108 12.49 9.98 2.98
C MET A 108 12.71 10.72 4.30
N ALA A 109 13.88 10.55 4.92
CA ALA A 109 14.22 11.25 6.17
C ALA A 109 14.19 12.77 6.00
N ASN A 110 14.69 13.32 4.88
CA ASN A 110 14.63 14.76 4.59
C ASN A 110 13.18 15.27 4.45
N CYS A 111 12.23 14.39 4.10
CA CYS A 111 10.82 14.72 3.97
C CYS A 111 9.97 14.24 5.16
N LYS A 112 10.59 13.85 6.29
CA LYS A 112 9.93 13.40 7.52
C LYS A 112 9.05 12.15 7.32
N VAL A 113 9.35 11.31 6.35
CA VAL A 113 8.70 10.01 6.17
C VAL A 113 9.32 9.01 7.15
N CYS A 114 8.49 8.37 7.96
CA CYS A 114 8.91 7.32 8.88
C CYS A 114 9.19 6.02 8.11
N PHE A 115 10.48 5.63 8.03
CA PHE A 115 10.88 4.41 7.36
C PHE A 115 10.92 3.25 8.34
N LEU A 116 9.99 2.30 8.20
CA LEU A 116 9.86 1.13 9.06
C LEU A 116 10.80 0.02 8.58
N GLU A 117 12.01 -0.03 9.13
CA GLU A 117 12.98 -1.07 8.74
C GLU A 117 12.77 -2.37 9.53
N ASN A 118 12.83 -2.26 10.86
CA ASN A 118 12.68 -3.38 11.80
C ASN A 118 11.83 -2.95 13.00
N SER A 119 10.83 -2.13 12.77
CA SER A 119 10.09 -1.49 13.84
C SER A 119 8.59 -1.45 13.55
N ALA A 120 7.85 -1.25 14.61
CA ALA A 120 6.50 -0.74 14.59
C ALA A 120 6.51 0.70 15.12
N ASP A 121 5.55 1.49 14.70
CA ASP A 121 5.30 2.82 15.22
C ASP A 121 3.83 2.96 15.61
N ILE A 122 3.55 3.75 16.64
CA ILE A 122 2.20 3.99 17.13
C ILE A 122 1.88 5.47 17.02
N ILE A 123 0.76 5.75 16.40
CA ILE A 123 0.21 7.10 16.32
C ILE A 123 -1.11 7.21 17.07
N ASP A 124 -1.39 8.38 17.59
CA ASP A 124 -2.65 8.72 18.21
C ASP A 124 -3.44 9.69 17.32
N LEU A 125 -4.58 9.23 16.83
CA LEU A 125 -5.52 10.00 16.04
C LEU A 125 -6.69 10.44 16.93
N GLN A 126 -6.46 11.44 17.79
CA GLN A 126 -7.47 12.00 18.69
C GLN A 126 -8.05 10.95 19.67
N GLY A 127 -7.18 10.14 20.26
CA GLY A 127 -7.56 9.07 21.20
C GLY A 127 -7.83 7.73 20.55
N PHE A 128 -7.66 7.62 19.22
CA PHE A 128 -7.68 6.36 18.47
C PHE A 128 -6.26 5.96 18.11
N LYS A 129 -5.73 4.92 18.77
CA LYS A 129 -4.35 4.46 18.60
C LYS A 129 -4.22 3.50 17.44
N VAL A 130 -3.34 3.81 16.50
CA VAL A 130 -3.04 2.97 15.34
C VAL A 130 -1.58 2.56 15.38
N GLN A 131 -1.31 1.26 15.39
CA GLN A 131 0.03 0.71 15.22
C GLN A 131 0.26 0.33 13.76
N ILE A 132 1.40 0.76 13.22
CA ILE A 132 1.86 0.39 11.87
C ILE A 132 3.16 -0.39 12.02
N SER A 133 3.19 -1.63 11.53
CA SER A 133 4.33 -2.55 11.66
C SER A 133 4.89 -2.95 10.30
N SER A 134 6.22 -3.14 10.24
CA SER A 134 6.89 -3.82 9.13
C SER A 134 6.98 -5.33 9.40
N ILE A 135 7.42 -6.11 8.39
CA ILE A 135 7.57 -7.56 8.50
C ILE A 135 8.51 -7.99 9.64
N HIS A 136 9.52 -7.19 9.93
CA HIS A 136 10.51 -7.53 10.96
C HIS A 136 10.02 -7.25 12.39
N ALA A 137 8.90 -6.57 12.54
CA ALA A 137 8.25 -6.28 13.81
C ALA A 137 6.96 -7.10 14.03
N LEU A 138 6.86 -8.27 13.42
CA LEU A 138 5.65 -9.12 13.44
C LEU A 138 5.13 -9.50 14.84
N ASN A 139 5.99 -9.51 15.84
CA ASN A 139 5.65 -9.91 17.20
C ASN A 139 5.58 -8.72 18.19
N GLU A 140 5.81 -7.51 17.71
CA GLU A 140 5.68 -6.31 18.54
C GLU A 140 4.20 -5.97 18.68
N THR A 141 3.59 -6.41 19.76
CA THR A 141 2.20 -6.08 20.10
C THR A 141 2.20 -4.98 21.13
N ASN A 142 1.54 -3.89 20.82
CA ASN A 142 1.22 -2.82 21.77
C ASN A 142 -0.31 -2.71 21.90
N GLU A 143 -0.79 -2.04 22.93
CA GLU A 143 -2.20 -1.75 23.12
C GLU A 143 -2.67 -0.67 22.13
N ALA A 144 -2.90 -1.06 20.88
CA ALA A 144 -3.48 -0.21 19.85
C ALA A 144 -4.88 -0.68 19.49
N ASP A 145 -5.75 0.28 19.14
CA ASP A 145 -7.12 -0.01 18.70
C ASP A 145 -7.15 -0.65 17.31
N LEU A 146 -6.18 -0.27 16.46
CA LEU A 146 -5.99 -0.83 15.12
C LEU A 146 -4.52 -1.20 14.89
N ASN A 147 -4.27 -2.46 14.52
CA ASN A 147 -2.95 -2.95 14.15
C ASN A 147 -2.87 -3.19 12.65
N ILE A 148 -1.94 -2.51 11.99
CA ILE A 148 -1.70 -2.57 10.55
C ILE A 148 -0.34 -3.20 10.30
N LEU A 149 -0.28 -4.18 9.39
CA LEU A 149 0.96 -4.72 8.87
C LEU A 149 1.18 -4.24 7.44
N CYS A 150 2.32 -3.60 7.20
CA CYS A 150 2.73 -3.19 5.88
C CYS A 150 3.83 -4.13 5.36
N LEU A 151 3.56 -4.81 4.26
CA LEU A 151 4.46 -5.75 3.60
C LEU A 151 4.73 -5.27 2.17
N HIS A 152 5.94 -5.53 1.65
CA HIS A 152 6.14 -5.41 0.22
C HIS A 152 5.63 -6.67 -0.48
N GLN A 153 6.18 -7.83 -0.17
CA GLN A 153 5.77 -9.11 -0.73
C GLN A 153 4.73 -9.80 0.16
N PRO A 154 3.62 -10.31 -0.39
CA PRO A 154 2.65 -11.07 0.39
C PRO A 154 3.26 -12.34 1.01
N ILE A 155 2.96 -12.58 2.27
CA ILE A 155 3.36 -13.78 3.02
C ILE A 155 2.15 -14.44 3.66
N SER A 156 2.28 -15.74 3.97
CA SER A 156 1.28 -16.47 4.74
C SER A 156 1.54 -16.30 6.22
N LEU A 157 0.63 -15.64 6.92
CA LEU A 157 0.60 -15.61 8.37
C LEU A 157 -0.29 -16.74 8.90
N LYS A 158 0.04 -17.27 10.07
CA LYS A 158 -0.79 -18.27 10.74
C LYS A 158 -2.08 -17.60 11.22
N ALA A 159 -3.21 -18.13 10.81
CA ALA A 159 -4.53 -17.65 11.23
C ALA A 159 -4.65 -17.61 12.76
N GLY A 160 -5.26 -16.55 13.29
CA GLY A 160 -5.47 -16.34 14.72
C GLY A 160 -4.21 -16.18 15.59
N LYS A 161 -3.00 -16.08 14.97
CA LYS A 161 -1.73 -15.96 15.69
C LYS A 161 -1.04 -14.61 15.50
N HIS A 162 -1.75 -13.62 14.99
CA HIS A 162 -1.24 -12.26 14.82
C HIS A 162 -2.29 -11.23 15.21
N PRO A 163 -1.88 -10.03 15.66
CA PRO A 163 -2.79 -9.01 16.17
C PRO A 163 -3.38 -8.12 15.06
N TYR A 164 -2.97 -8.30 13.79
CA TYR A 164 -3.28 -7.37 12.71
C TYR A 164 -4.70 -7.53 12.20
N GLN A 165 -5.43 -6.41 12.12
CA GLN A 165 -6.74 -6.31 11.48
C GLN A 165 -6.65 -5.93 10.00
N LEU A 166 -5.61 -5.17 9.62
CA LEU A 166 -5.34 -4.81 8.23
C LEU A 166 -3.92 -5.21 7.83
N ILE A 167 -3.80 -5.84 6.67
CA ILE A 167 -2.50 -6.16 6.06
C ILE A 167 -2.49 -5.63 4.63
N PHE A 168 -1.46 -4.86 4.31
CA PHE A 168 -1.23 -4.35 2.96
C PHE A 168 0.00 -5.00 2.35
N ALA A 169 -0.09 -5.36 1.06
CA ALA A 169 1.03 -5.86 0.29
C ALA A 169 0.96 -5.41 -1.19
N GLY A 170 2.08 -5.46 -1.89
CA GLY A 170 2.23 -5.17 -3.31
C GLY A 170 2.95 -6.29 -4.06
N HIS A 171 3.99 -5.94 -4.84
CA HIS A 171 4.97 -6.82 -5.48
C HIS A 171 4.46 -7.62 -6.68
N LEU A 172 3.26 -8.18 -6.64
CA LEU A 172 2.77 -9.12 -7.67
C LEU A 172 2.23 -8.46 -8.92
N HIS A 173 1.98 -7.14 -8.90
CA HIS A 173 1.40 -6.37 -10.01
C HIS A 173 0.12 -6.98 -10.62
N GLY A 174 -0.58 -7.89 -9.90
CA GLY A 174 -1.66 -8.69 -10.44
C GLY A 174 -1.22 -9.58 -11.61
N SER A 175 0.10 -9.90 -11.69
CA SER A 175 0.78 -10.56 -12.81
C SER A 175 0.71 -9.80 -14.13
N GLN A 176 0.28 -8.54 -14.15
CA GLN A 176 0.11 -7.64 -15.31
C GLN A 176 -0.85 -8.16 -16.43
N PHE A 177 -1.12 -9.47 -16.49
CA PHE A 177 -2.01 -10.11 -17.45
C PHE A 177 -3.15 -10.83 -16.73
N VAL A 178 -4.39 -10.35 -16.93
CA VAL A 178 -5.58 -10.94 -16.33
C VAL A 178 -6.59 -11.27 -17.43
N PHE A 179 -6.81 -12.57 -17.69
CA PHE A 179 -7.82 -13.01 -18.63
C PHE A 179 -9.21 -13.05 -17.99
N TRP A 180 -9.27 -13.48 -16.72
CA TRP A 180 -10.50 -13.41 -15.91
C TRP A 180 -10.15 -13.22 -14.42
N GLN A 181 -11.12 -12.74 -13.69
CA GLN A 181 -11.04 -12.49 -12.25
C GLN A 181 -12.17 -13.20 -11.53
N THR A 182 -11.86 -13.78 -10.37
CA THR A 182 -12.81 -14.32 -9.41
C THR A 182 -12.51 -13.79 -8.01
N PRO A 183 -13.38 -14.00 -7.01
CA PRO A 183 -13.04 -13.68 -5.62
C PRO A 183 -11.75 -14.37 -5.14
N GLN A 184 -11.40 -15.54 -5.71
CA GLN A 184 -10.23 -16.33 -5.35
C GLN A 184 -8.93 -15.81 -5.98
N GLY A 185 -9.01 -15.03 -7.07
CA GLY A 185 -7.80 -14.49 -7.67
C GLY A 185 -7.91 -13.95 -9.08
N LEU A 186 -6.75 -13.48 -9.56
CA LEU A 186 -6.51 -12.96 -10.90
C LEU A 186 -5.80 -14.03 -11.74
N TYR A 187 -6.40 -14.42 -12.85
CA TYR A 187 -5.92 -15.55 -13.66
C TYR A 187 -5.34 -15.09 -15.00
N PRO A 188 -4.25 -15.76 -15.50
CA PRO A 188 -3.71 -17.04 -15.02
C PRO A 188 -2.74 -16.92 -13.82
N GLY A 189 -2.32 -15.73 -13.41
CA GLY A 189 -1.32 -15.54 -12.37
C GLY A 189 -1.61 -16.28 -11.07
N ARG A 190 -2.88 -16.44 -10.70
CA ARG A 190 -3.30 -17.18 -9.51
C ARG A 190 -2.87 -18.65 -9.50
N TRP A 191 -2.65 -19.26 -10.65
CA TRP A 191 -2.16 -20.65 -10.73
C TRP A 191 -0.68 -20.77 -10.32
N PHE A 192 0.10 -19.70 -10.50
CA PHE A 192 1.53 -19.67 -10.20
C PHE A 192 1.81 -19.05 -8.82
N TYR A 193 0.98 -18.04 -8.43
CA TYR A 193 1.16 -17.27 -7.20
C TYR A 193 -0.10 -17.30 -6.36
N THR A 194 -0.05 -17.99 -5.23
CA THR A 194 -1.17 -18.14 -4.28
C THR A 194 -1.77 -16.79 -3.85
N TRP A 195 -0.98 -15.73 -3.83
CA TRP A 195 -1.39 -14.40 -3.43
C TRP A 195 -1.81 -13.49 -4.61
N ASN A 196 -1.88 -14.00 -5.83
CA ASN A 196 -2.35 -13.20 -6.97
C ASN A 196 -3.87 -13.01 -6.93
N ARG A 197 -4.32 -12.23 -5.94
CA ARG A 197 -5.71 -11.84 -5.63
C ARG A 197 -5.73 -10.39 -5.16
N LEU A 198 -6.90 -9.78 -5.11
CA LEU A 198 -7.04 -8.40 -4.69
C LEU A 198 -7.16 -8.25 -3.16
N GLN A 199 -7.84 -9.18 -2.53
CA GLN A 199 -8.05 -9.21 -1.07
C GLN A 199 -8.36 -10.62 -0.59
N ASP A 200 -8.16 -10.83 0.70
CA ASP A 200 -8.47 -12.07 1.40
C ASP A 200 -8.97 -11.75 2.81
N TRP A 201 -10.14 -12.25 3.17
CA TRP A 201 -10.65 -12.15 4.52
C TRP A 201 -10.30 -13.41 5.28
N ARG A 202 -9.66 -13.27 6.43
CA ARG A 202 -9.31 -14.37 7.32
C ARG A 202 -9.60 -13.97 8.75
N ASP A 203 -10.55 -14.65 9.36
CA ASP A 203 -11.00 -14.37 10.72
C ASP A 203 -11.38 -12.87 10.88
N HIS A 204 -10.59 -12.11 11.66
CA HIS A 204 -10.77 -10.69 11.92
C HIS A 204 -9.85 -9.78 11.06
N CYS A 205 -9.13 -10.37 10.11
CA CYS A 205 -8.11 -9.67 9.33
C CYS A 205 -8.51 -9.52 7.85
N LEU A 206 -8.41 -8.31 7.32
CA LEU A 206 -8.49 -8.04 5.89
C LEU A 206 -7.08 -7.87 5.31
N TYR A 207 -6.70 -8.78 4.43
CA TYR A 207 -5.47 -8.74 3.66
C TYR A 207 -5.75 -8.10 2.30
N ILE A 208 -5.04 -7.02 1.96
CA ILE A 208 -5.25 -6.25 0.74
C ILE A 208 -3.97 -6.27 -0.09
N ILE A 209 -4.09 -6.62 -1.39
CA ILE A 209 -2.95 -6.72 -2.29
C ILE A 209 -3.13 -5.73 -3.43
N SER A 210 -2.16 -4.85 -3.61
CA SER A 210 -2.11 -3.87 -4.68
C SER A 210 -1.61 -4.49 -5.98
N LYS A 211 -2.12 -3.96 -7.10
CA LYS A 211 -1.59 -4.21 -8.45
C LYS A 211 -0.48 -3.26 -8.85
N GLY A 212 -0.09 -2.38 -7.91
CA GLY A 212 0.97 -1.39 -8.11
C GLY A 212 0.56 -0.19 -8.96
N LEU A 213 1.33 0.89 -8.81
CA LEU A 213 1.17 2.16 -9.54
C LEU A 213 2.06 2.23 -10.79
N GLY A 214 3.17 1.53 -10.80
CA GLY A 214 4.11 1.43 -11.89
C GLY A 214 4.06 0.09 -12.62
N ASP A 215 5.01 -0.09 -13.51
CA ASP A 215 5.11 -1.28 -14.35
C ASP A 215 6.55 -1.80 -14.35
N THR A 216 6.73 -3.08 -14.04
CA THR A 216 8.00 -3.78 -14.27
C THR A 216 8.23 -3.96 -15.78
N LEU A 217 7.19 -4.41 -16.50
CA LEU A 217 7.15 -4.42 -17.96
C LEU A 217 6.09 -3.42 -18.42
N PRO A 218 6.35 -2.61 -19.48
CA PRO A 218 5.42 -1.56 -19.92
C PRO A 218 4.25 -2.14 -20.73
N ILE A 219 3.62 -3.17 -20.21
CA ILE A 219 2.46 -3.82 -20.85
C ILE A 219 1.53 -4.42 -19.78
N ARG A 220 0.23 -4.14 -19.90
CA ARG A 220 -0.81 -4.76 -19.06
C ARG A 220 -2.02 -5.17 -19.89
N TYR A 221 -2.60 -6.30 -19.56
CA TYR A 221 -3.83 -6.79 -20.17
C TYR A 221 -4.90 -7.01 -19.09
N ASN A 222 -6.02 -6.27 -19.18
CA ASN A 222 -7.12 -6.26 -18.20
C ASN A 222 -6.67 -6.15 -16.72
N CYS A 223 -5.47 -5.64 -16.47
CA CYS A 223 -4.88 -5.51 -15.15
C CYS A 223 -4.53 -4.04 -14.87
N ARG A 224 -5.56 -3.23 -14.61
CA ARG A 224 -5.37 -1.82 -14.34
C ARG A 224 -4.60 -1.63 -13.03
N LYS A 225 -3.62 -0.71 -13.06
CA LYS A 225 -2.91 -0.25 -11.85
C LYS A 225 -3.88 0.27 -10.81
N ASP A 226 -3.49 0.23 -9.54
CA ASP A 226 -4.34 0.73 -8.47
C ASP A 226 -3.57 1.49 -7.38
N LEU A 227 -4.27 2.37 -6.69
CA LEU A 227 -4.00 2.78 -5.33
C LEU A 227 -5.17 2.34 -4.45
N ILE A 228 -4.90 2.13 -3.17
CA ILE A 228 -5.89 1.58 -2.25
C ILE A 228 -6.22 2.63 -1.20
N PHE A 229 -7.51 2.94 -1.06
CA PHE A 229 -8.02 3.86 -0.06
C PHE A 229 -8.97 3.11 0.87
N VAL A 230 -8.57 2.94 2.13
CA VAL A 230 -9.36 2.27 3.16
C VAL A 230 -9.92 3.31 4.11
N ARG A 231 -11.22 3.22 4.39
CA ARG A 231 -11.87 3.91 5.51
C ARG A 231 -12.19 2.90 6.60
N VAL A 232 -11.52 3.03 7.73
CA VAL A 232 -11.85 2.29 8.95
C VAL A 232 -12.98 3.04 9.63
N VAL A 233 -14.08 2.34 9.87
CA VAL A 233 -15.29 2.94 10.44
C VAL A 233 -15.80 2.09 11.61
N PRO A 234 -16.40 2.70 12.64
CA PRO A 234 -17.03 1.94 13.72
C PRO A 234 -18.15 1.03 13.21
N VAL A 235 -18.25 -0.17 13.78
CA VAL A 235 -19.42 -1.03 13.55
C VAL A 235 -20.65 -0.33 14.13
N GLN A 236 -21.66 -0.14 13.29
CA GLN A 236 -22.97 0.34 13.77
C GLN A 236 -23.68 -0.83 14.45
N HIS A 237 -23.64 -0.87 15.78
CA HIS A 237 -24.53 -1.75 16.52
C HIS A 237 -25.95 -1.21 16.33
N LYS A 238 -26.83 -1.95 15.63
CA LYS A 238 -28.26 -1.67 15.67
C LYS A 238 -28.71 -1.90 17.11
N GLU A 239 -29.13 -0.84 17.79
CA GLU A 239 -29.90 -1.01 19.02
C GLU A 239 -31.11 -1.89 18.66
N VAL A 240 -31.14 -3.07 19.21
CA VAL A 240 -32.32 -3.94 19.16
C VAL A 240 -33.28 -3.33 20.17
N GLY A 241 -34.19 -2.49 19.67
CA GLY A 241 -35.32 -1.95 20.43
C GLY A 241 -36.41 -3.00 20.64
#